data_2ca351c25d0203f638d92c5dbf88abab
#
_entry.id   2ca351c25d0203f638d92c5dbf88abab
#
_cell.length_a   1.000
_cell.length_b   1.000
_cell.length_c   1.000
_cell.angle_alpha   90.00
_cell.angle_beta   90.00
_cell.angle_gamma   90.00
#
_symmetry.space_group_name_H-M   'P 1'
#
loop_
_entity.id
_entity.type
_entity.pdbx_description
1 polymer ?
#
loop_
_entity_poly.entity_id
_entity_poly.type
_entity_poly.pdbx_seq_one_letter_code
_entity_poly.pdbx_strand_id
1 'polypeptide(L)'
;MPLSSRFLRLLLTCGFAVAVLAVAVRAQSRVVAYVPNWVDLNTFSASIDYAKLTHINIAFENPTNDRGDVSFHPKNQALIQRARAHRVKVLVSLAGGGVGSDAALKRRWFELIGPIRRAGFVAKLADYVTRHQLDGIDVDLEGPAINQDYGPFIRELAGALKPRGKLLTAALSQGYGGARVPDDVLPLYDFINIMAYDGAGHWAPDRPGQHASMELARNSVKYWLRRGVPRDRAVLGVPFYGYGFGDAFRKRGYSYAGIVSTYPGAEHADQAGSTIWYNGIPTIRAKSQYVVDEGLGGIMIWSLDYDARDDRSLLAAIYATLTANWVTRSLPRQP
;
A
#
# COMPACT_ATOMS: atom_id res chain seq x y z
N MET A 1 -25.79 -88.24 -8.24
CA MET A 1 -24.90 -87.61 -7.24
C MET A 1 -24.14 -86.54 -7.94
N PRO A 2 -24.38 -85.27 -7.62
CA PRO A 2 -23.73 -84.20 -8.30
C PRO A 2 -22.65 -83.58 -7.40
N LEU A 3 -21.49 -83.24 -8.01
CA LEU A 3 -20.44 -82.50 -7.43
C LEU A 3 -20.56 -80.97 -7.79
N SER A 4 -20.68 -80.18 -6.79
CA SER A 4 -20.73 -78.70 -6.92
C SER A 4 -19.37 -78.13 -7.07
N SER A 5 -19.10 -77.37 -8.13
CA SER A 5 -17.95 -76.58 -8.32
C SER A 5 -18.20 -75.10 -7.88
N ARG A 6 -17.56 -74.65 -6.81
CA ARG A 6 -17.56 -73.26 -6.38
C ARG A 6 -16.50 -72.49 -7.16
N PHE A 7 -16.91 -71.60 -8.07
CA PHE A 7 -16.07 -70.61 -8.67
C PHE A 7 -15.89 -69.45 -7.71
N LEU A 8 -14.65 -69.25 -7.21
CA LEU A 8 -14.26 -68.14 -6.44
C LEU A 8 -13.87 -67.01 -7.39
N ARG A 9 -14.72 -66.00 -7.55
CA ARG A 9 -14.36 -64.76 -8.27
C ARG A 9 -13.62 -63.81 -7.36
N LEU A 10 -12.34 -63.63 -7.64
CA LEU A 10 -11.48 -62.63 -7.02
C LEU A 10 -11.73 -61.30 -7.71
N LEU A 11 -12.46 -60.37 -7.06
CA LEU A 11 -12.59 -58.98 -7.51
C LEU A 11 -11.38 -58.18 -7.01
N LEU A 12 -10.43 -57.91 -7.91
CA LEU A 12 -9.40 -56.90 -7.72
C LEU A 12 -10.03 -55.52 -7.87
N THR A 13 -10.31 -54.86 -6.76
CA THR A 13 -10.62 -53.42 -6.76
C THR A 13 -9.31 -52.61 -6.79
N CYS A 14 -8.93 -52.17 -7.99
CA CYS A 14 -7.89 -51.13 -8.16
C CYS A 14 -8.46 -49.80 -7.67
N GLY A 15 -8.12 -49.43 -6.44
CA GLY A 15 -8.40 -48.10 -5.92
C GLY A 15 -7.42 -47.10 -6.55
N PHE A 16 -7.89 -46.34 -7.53
CA PHE A 16 -7.16 -45.16 -8.01
C PHE A 16 -7.29 -44.07 -6.96
N ALA A 17 -6.24 -43.89 -6.17
CA ALA A 17 -6.10 -42.70 -5.31
C ALA A 17 -5.77 -41.52 -6.20
N VAL A 18 -6.76 -40.69 -6.55
CA VAL A 18 -6.54 -39.40 -7.18
C VAL A 18 -6.01 -38.47 -6.10
N ALA A 19 -4.70 -38.31 -6.04
CA ALA A 19 -4.06 -37.25 -5.26
C ALA A 19 -4.41 -35.88 -5.89
N VAL A 20 -5.42 -35.20 -5.34
CA VAL A 20 -5.72 -33.82 -5.68
C VAL A 20 -4.59 -32.99 -5.10
N LEU A 21 -3.58 -32.68 -5.91
CA LEU A 21 -2.60 -31.64 -5.58
C LEU A 21 -3.35 -30.30 -5.51
N ALA A 22 -3.68 -29.87 -4.30
CA ALA A 22 -4.13 -28.51 -4.05
C ALA A 22 -2.94 -27.57 -4.36
N VAL A 23 -2.87 -27.08 -5.60
CA VAL A 23 -2.00 -25.96 -5.94
C VAL A 23 -2.55 -24.78 -5.16
N ALA A 24 -1.86 -24.44 -4.07
CA ALA A 24 -2.15 -23.21 -3.35
C ALA A 24 -1.90 -22.03 -4.32
N VAL A 25 -2.97 -21.53 -4.93
CA VAL A 25 -2.91 -20.30 -5.73
C VAL A 25 -2.54 -19.20 -4.75
N ARG A 26 -1.26 -18.87 -4.70
CA ARG A 26 -0.80 -17.74 -3.91
C ARG A 26 -1.40 -16.47 -4.51
N ALA A 27 -2.15 -15.72 -3.70
CA ALA A 27 -2.73 -14.47 -4.14
C ALA A 27 -1.65 -13.57 -4.75
N GLN A 28 -1.98 -12.91 -5.85
CA GLN A 28 -1.10 -11.98 -6.53
C GLN A 28 -0.61 -10.91 -5.54
N SER A 29 0.71 -10.67 -5.48
CA SER A 29 1.26 -9.59 -4.67
C SER A 29 0.63 -8.25 -5.07
N ARG A 30 0.22 -7.47 -4.08
CA ARG A 30 -0.37 -6.16 -4.34
C ARG A 30 0.71 -5.20 -4.81
N VAL A 31 0.34 -4.35 -5.78
CA VAL A 31 1.07 -3.14 -6.14
C VAL A 31 0.11 -1.99 -5.94
N VAL A 32 0.30 -1.26 -4.84
CA VAL A 32 -0.56 -0.17 -4.39
C VAL A 32 0.13 1.14 -4.68
N ALA A 33 -0.48 2.05 -5.44
CA ALA A 33 0.10 3.35 -5.73
C ALA A 33 -0.74 4.47 -5.11
N TYR A 34 -0.09 5.37 -4.37
CA TYR A 34 -0.69 6.65 -4.03
C TYR A 34 -0.58 7.59 -5.23
N VAL A 35 -1.71 8.20 -5.59
CA VAL A 35 -1.81 9.18 -6.66
C VAL A 35 -2.35 10.48 -6.06
N PRO A 36 -1.54 11.55 -6.01
CA PRO A 36 -1.97 12.84 -5.49
C PRO A 36 -3.06 13.48 -6.34
N ASN A 37 -4.09 14.07 -5.71
CA ASN A 37 -5.16 14.76 -6.44
C ASN A 37 -4.84 16.26 -6.74
N TRP A 38 -3.70 16.76 -6.29
CA TRP A 38 -3.19 18.09 -6.64
C TRP A 38 -2.40 18.13 -7.95
N VAL A 39 -2.11 16.97 -8.57
CA VAL A 39 -1.58 16.91 -9.93
C VAL A 39 -2.71 17.03 -10.95
N ASP A 40 -2.39 17.32 -12.23
CA ASP A 40 -3.41 17.28 -13.27
C ASP A 40 -3.82 15.84 -13.62
N LEU A 41 -4.80 15.31 -12.88
CA LEU A 41 -5.27 13.94 -13.04
C LEU A 41 -5.87 13.65 -14.42
N ASN A 42 -6.36 14.64 -15.17
CA ASN A 42 -6.85 14.41 -16.52
C ASN A 42 -5.72 13.92 -17.45
N THR A 43 -4.57 14.58 -17.37
CA THR A 43 -3.37 14.22 -18.12
C THR A 43 -2.63 13.05 -17.46
N PHE A 44 -2.38 13.11 -16.15
CA PHE A 44 -1.59 12.12 -15.44
C PHE A 44 -2.23 10.73 -15.51
N SER A 45 -3.54 10.61 -15.29
CA SER A 45 -4.22 9.31 -15.32
C SER A 45 -4.16 8.63 -16.70
N ALA A 46 -4.00 9.40 -17.79
CA ALA A 46 -3.84 8.84 -19.13
C ALA A 46 -2.46 8.18 -19.34
N SER A 47 -1.46 8.54 -18.54
CA SER A 47 -0.08 8.06 -18.67
C SER A 47 0.28 6.94 -17.70
N ILE A 48 -0.65 6.52 -16.83
CA ILE A 48 -0.41 5.44 -15.85
C ILE A 48 -0.40 4.08 -16.56
N ASP A 49 0.60 3.26 -16.26
CA ASP A 49 0.62 1.85 -16.67
C ASP A 49 -0.18 1.00 -15.67
N TYR A 50 -1.50 1.00 -15.85
CA TYR A 50 -2.44 0.29 -14.98
C TYR A 50 -2.20 -1.22 -14.94
N ALA A 51 -1.60 -1.81 -15.98
CA ALA A 51 -1.31 -3.25 -16.02
C ALA A 51 -0.33 -3.70 -14.92
N LYS A 52 0.45 -2.75 -14.38
CA LYS A 52 1.39 -3.00 -13.30
C LYS A 52 0.83 -2.73 -11.90
N LEU A 53 -0.42 -2.28 -11.79
CA LEU A 53 -1.05 -1.89 -10.52
C LEU A 53 -2.20 -2.84 -10.16
N THR A 54 -2.44 -3.01 -8.86
CA THR A 54 -3.62 -3.69 -8.33
C THR A 54 -4.56 -2.73 -7.62
N HIS A 55 -4.01 -1.68 -6.99
CA HIS A 55 -4.76 -0.70 -6.22
C HIS A 55 -4.19 0.71 -6.45
N ILE A 56 -5.07 1.70 -6.38
CA ILE A 56 -4.72 3.11 -6.34
C ILE A 56 -5.39 3.73 -5.10
N ASN A 57 -4.62 4.45 -4.30
CA ASN A 57 -5.11 5.30 -3.22
C ASN A 57 -5.05 6.76 -3.68
N ILE A 58 -6.20 7.41 -3.85
CA ILE A 58 -6.26 8.85 -4.18
C ILE A 58 -5.86 9.65 -2.94
N ALA A 59 -4.80 10.40 -3.02
CA ALA A 59 -4.25 11.18 -1.91
C ALA A 59 -4.44 12.69 -2.18
N PHE A 60 -5.15 13.45 -1.40
CA PHE A 60 -5.97 13.06 -0.23
C PHE A 60 -7.31 13.75 -0.31
N GLU A 61 -8.32 13.17 0.35
CA GLU A 61 -9.57 13.88 0.60
C GLU A 61 -9.77 14.04 2.10
N ASN A 62 -10.36 15.15 2.52
CA ASN A 62 -10.46 15.51 3.93
C ASN A 62 -11.83 16.10 4.28
N PRO A 63 -12.26 16.06 5.55
CA PRO A 63 -13.46 16.74 5.99
C PRO A 63 -13.31 18.25 5.78
N THR A 64 -14.27 18.86 5.09
CA THR A 64 -14.28 20.29 4.75
C THR A 64 -14.93 21.15 5.83
N ASN A 65 -15.74 20.55 6.70
CA ASN A 65 -16.46 21.20 7.77
C ASN A 65 -16.69 20.28 8.97
N ASP A 66 -17.22 20.84 10.05
CA ASP A 66 -17.47 20.13 11.31
C ASP A 66 -18.69 19.20 11.26
N ARG A 67 -19.45 19.20 10.16
CA ARG A 67 -20.50 18.20 9.88
C ARG A 67 -19.94 16.92 9.25
N GLY A 68 -18.64 16.90 8.89
CA GLY A 68 -17.98 15.75 8.29
C GLY A 68 -18.27 15.56 6.81
N ASP A 69 -18.59 16.63 6.08
CA ASP A 69 -18.68 16.57 4.62
C ASP A 69 -17.26 16.49 4.06
N VAL A 70 -16.99 15.45 3.27
CA VAL A 70 -15.65 15.18 2.72
C VAL A 70 -15.52 15.78 1.34
N SER A 71 -14.35 16.37 1.06
CA SER A 71 -14.00 16.87 -0.27
C SER A 71 -14.04 15.75 -1.32
N PHE A 72 -14.27 16.12 -2.55
CA PHE A 72 -14.03 15.24 -3.71
C PHE A 72 -13.53 16.11 -4.87
N HIS A 73 -12.25 15.98 -5.16
CA HIS A 73 -11.68 16.73 -6.27
C HIS A 73 -12.27 16.25 -7.60
N PRO A 74 -12.86 17.13 -8.44
CA PRO A 74 -13.58 16.71 -9.63
C PRO A 74 -12.76 15.86 -10.61
N LYS A 75 -11.45 16.11 -10.71
CA LYS A 75 -10.54 15.32 -11.58
C LYS A 75 -10.31 13.89 -11.11
N ASN A 76 -10.66 13.53 -9.86
CA ASN A 76 -10.61 12.15 -9.37
C ASN A 76 -11.42 11.20 -10.25
N GLN A 77 -12.52 11.69 -10.85
CA GLN A 77 -13.39 10.88 -11.69
C GLN A 77 -12.66 10.30 -12.92
N ALA A 78 -11.75 11.07 -13.53
CA ALA A 78 -10.97 10.59 -14.68
C ALA A 78 -10.05 9.41 -14.27
N LEU A 79 -9.39 9.52 -13.10
CA LEU A 79 -8.54 8.45 -12.56
C LEU A 79 -9.37 7.20 -12.22
N ILE A 80 -10.51 7.37 -11.55
CA ILE A 80 -11.42 6.26 -11.15
C ILE A 80 -11.89 5.50 -12.38
N GLN A 81 -12.36 6.19 -13.41
CA GLN A 81 -12.87 5.56 -14.64
C GLN A 81 -11.79 4.75 -15.35
N ARG A 82 -10.58 5.30 -15.52
CA ARG A 82 -9.46 4.62 -16.16
C ARG A 82 -8.99 3.41 -15.37
N ALA A 83 -8.81 3.55 -14.06
CA ALA A 83 -8.40 2.45 -13.19
C ALA A 83 -9.40 1.28 -13.26
N ARG A 84 -10.71 1.56 -13.23
CA ARG A 84 -11.77 0.54 -13.35
C ARG A 84 -11.77 -0.18 -14.70
N ALA A 85 -11.52 0.54 -15.80
CA ALA A 85 -11.40 -0.06 -17.13
C ALA A 85 -10.27 -1.11 -17.18
N HIS A 86 -9.25 -0.95 -16.33
CA HIS A 86 -8.12 -1.87 -16.18
C HIS A 86 -8.25 -2.82 -14.97
N ARG A 87 -9.40 -2.87 -14.30
CA ARG A 87 -9.66 -3.71 -13.10
C ARG A 87 -8.75 -3.38 -11.91
N VAL A 88 -8.21 -2.19 -11.85
CA VAL A 88 -7.46 -1.67 -10.70
C VAL A 88 -8.45 -1.11 -9.69
N LYS A 89 -8.35 -1.53 -8.43
CA LYS A 89 -9.19 -1.03 -7.34
C LYS A 89 -8.80 0.37 -6.96
N VAL A 90 -9.79 1.22 -6.64
CA VAL A 90 -9.54 2.61 -6.26
C VAL A 90 -10.13 2.88 -4.88
N LEU A 91 -9.26 3.27 -3.96
CA LEU A 91 -9.62 3.75 -2.64
C LEU A 91 -9.36 5.26 -2.56
N VAL A 92 -10.06 5.93 -1.66
CA VAL A 92 -9.68 7.27 -1.23
C VAL A 92 -8.84 7.16 0.03
N SER A 93 -7.69 7.83 0.03
CA SER A 93 -6.89 8.01 1.24
C SER A 93 -7.34 9.28 1.95
N LEU A 94 -7.65 9.12 3.22
CA LEU A 94 -8.13 10.19 4.10
C LEU A 94 -7.00 10.66 5.01
N ALA A 95 -6.96 11.94 5.28
CA ALA A 95 -6.02 12.64 6.14
C ALA A 95 -4.69 12.97 5.45
N GLY A 96 -3.69 12.12 5.54
CA GLY A 96 -2.32 12.39 5.10
C GLY A 96 -1.47 13.13 6.13
N GLY A 97 -0.15 13.14 5.95
CA GLY A 97 0.82 13.72 6.89
C GLY A 97 0.61 15.20 7.23
N GLY A 98 -0.06 15.95 6.34
CA GLY A 98 -0.38 17.36 6.56
C GLY A 98 -1.33 17.63 7.74
N VAL A 99 -2.17 16.67 8.13
CA VAL A 99 -3.11 16.82 9.27
C VAL A 99 -2.36 17.08 10.58
N GLY A 100 -1.22 16.44 10.78
CA GLY A 100 -0.42 16.63 11.98
C GLY A 100 0.04 18.07 12.22
N SER A 101 0.28 18.83 11.15
CA SER A 101 0.76 20.23 11.17
C SER A 101 -0.37 21.27 11.00
N ASP A 102 -1.52 20.89 10.48
CA ASP A 102 -2.71 21.77 10.37
C ASP A 102 -3.58 21.64 11.62
N ALA A 103 -3.48 22.63 12.51
CA ALA A 103 -4.19 22.61 13.77
C ALA A 103 -5.72 22.62 13.61
N ALA A 104 -6.25 23.31 12.62
CA ALA A 104 -7.70 23.38 12.37
C ALA A 104 -8.22 22.05 11.81
N LEU A 105 -7.53 21.48 10.85
CA LEU A 105 -7.90 20.19 10.27
C LEU A 105 -7.76 19.06 11.30
N LYS A 106 -6.68 19.06 12.10
CA LYS A 106 -6.48 18.09 13.18
C LYS A 106 -7.58 18.16 14.23
N ARG A 107 -7.98 19.35 14.68
CA ARG A 107 -9.10 19.53 15.61
C ARG A 107 -10.38 18.97 15.00
N ARG A 108 -10.69 19.30 13.74
CA ARG A 108 -11.86 18.77 13.03
C ARG A 108 -11.87 17.25 12.98
N TRP A 109 -10.75 16.62 12.68
CA TRP A 109 -10.61 15.17 12.74
C TRP A 109 -10.94 14.63 14.13
N PHE A 110 -10.37 15.22 15.18
CA PHE A 110 -10.62 14.77 16.57
C PHE A 110 -12.10 14.89 16.98
N GLU A 111 -12.76 15.96 16.57
CA GLU A 111 -14.19 16.13 16.83
C GLU A 111 -15.05 15.10 16.07
N LEU A 112 -14.71 14.84 14.81
CA LEU A 112 -15.48 13.93 13.95
C LEU A 112 -15.32 12.47 14.34
N ILE A 113 -14.13 12.03 14.73
CA ILE A 113 -13.90 10.66 15.19
C ILE A 113 -14.20 10.48 16.69
N GLY A 114 -14.47 11.56 17.41
CA GLY A 114 -14.87 11.55 18.82
C GLY A 114 -16.28 10.94 19.03
N PRO A 115 -16.60 10.54 20.26
CA PRO A 115 -17.77 9.69 20.54
C PRO A 115 -19.11 10.31 20.14
N ILE A 116 -19.23 11.64 20.14
CA ILE A 116 -20.48 12.35 19.83
C ILE A 116 -20.78 12.33 18.32
N ARG A 117 -19.78 12.47 17.47
CA ARG A 117 -19.94 12.66 16.02
C ARG A 117 -19.58 11.44 15.19
N ARG A 118 -18.84 10.48 15.76
CA ARG A 118 -18.25 9.35 15.07
C ARG A 118 -19.23 8.54 14.23
N ALA A 119 -20.34 8.12 14.81
CA ALA A 119 -21.33 7.31 14.10
C ALA A 119 -21.88 8.02 12.86
N GLY A 120 -22.22 9.31 12.98
CA GLY A 120 -22.66 10.12 11.84
C GLY A 120 -21.57 10.32 10.77
N PHE A 121 -20.33 10.53 11.20
CA PHE A 121 -19.21 10.68 10.28
C PHE A 121 -18.90 9.37 9.54
N VAL A 122 -18.89 8.24 10.23
CA VAL A 122 -18.70 6.91 9.64
C VAL A 122 -19.80 6.61 8.61
N ALA A 123 -21.07 6.92 8.90
CA ALA A 123 -22.15 6.76 7.93
C ALA A 123 -21.90 7.60 6.66
N LYS A 124 -21.48 8.86 6.81
CA LYS A 124 -21.13 9.73 5.66
C LYS A 124 -19.96 9.17 4.85
N LEU A 125 -18.94 8.62 5.50
CA LEU A 125 -17.80 7.99 4.82
C LEU A 125 -18.24 6.76 4.01
N ALA A 126 -19.10 5.92 4.56
CA ALA A 126 -19.64 4.75 3.85
C ALA A 126 -20.50 5.15 2.63
N ASP A 127 -21.32 6.20 2.78
CA ASP A 127 -22.11 6.75 1.68
C ASP A 127 -21.22 7.44 0.63
N TYR A 128 -20.14 8.11 1.05
CA TYR A 128 -19.17 8.72 0.17
C TYR A 128 -18.52 7.67 -0.75
N VAL A 129 -18.08 6.55 -0.20
CA VAL A 129 -17.50 5.44 -0.98
C VAL A 129 -18.51 4.91 -2.02
N THR A 130 -19.77 4.79 -1.65
CA THR A 130 -20.82 4.32 -2.56
C THR A 130 -21.12 5.35 -3.65
N ARG A 131 -21.28 6.61 -3.28
CA ARG A 131 -21.60 7.72 -4.19
C ARG A 131 -20.53 7.92 -5.25
N HIS A 132 -19.27 7.89 -4.86
CA HIS A 132 -18.13 8.06 -5.76
C HIS A 132 -17.63 6.76 -6.38
N GLN A 133 -18.38 5.65 -6.12
CA GLN A 133 -18.07 4.34 -6.70
C GLN A 133 -16.65 3.86 -6.39
N LEU A 134 -16.14 4.14 -5.20
CA LEU A 134 -14.82 3.71 -4.74
C LEU A 134 -14.87 2.26 -4.23
N ASP A 135 -13.72 1.58 -4.23
CA ASP A 135 -13.58 0.22 -3.71
C ASP A 135 -13.37 0.20 -2.19
N GLY A 136 -13.04 1.33 -1.57
CA GLY A 136 -12.82 1.42 -0.14
C GLY A 136 -12.25 2.74 0.34
N ILE A 137 -11.80 2.71 1.59
CA ILE A 137 -11.12 3.81 2.28
C ILE A 137 -9.75 3.34 2.76
N ASP A 138 -8.77 4.18 2.57
CA ASP A 138 -7.47 4.12 3.19
C ASP A 138 -7.37 5.21 4.26
N VAL A 139 -6.93 4.86 5.48
CA VAL A 139 -6.82 5.82 6.59
C VAL A 139 -5.35 6.14 6.82
N ASP A 140 -4.97 7.39 6.55
CA ASP A 140 -3.62 7.89 6.68
C ASP A 140 -3.51 8.97 7.77
N LEU A 141 -4.03 8.65 8.97
CA LEU A 141 -3.83 9.48 10.16
C LEU A 141 -2.46 9.17 10.77
N GLU A 142 -1.64 10.21 10.93
CA GLU A 142 -0.25 10.06 11.31
C GLU A 142 0.13 10.85 12.58
N GLY A 143 1.14 10.38 13.28
CA GLY A 143 1.79 11.10 14.36
C GLY A 143 0.80 11.70 15.38
N PRO A 144 0.80 13.05 15.54
CA PRO A 144 -0.09 13.72 16.49
C PRO A 144 -1.59 13.66 16.11
N ALA A 145 -1.94 13.20 14.91
CA ALA A 145 -3.33 13.03 14.48
C ALA A 145 -3.95 11.71 14.95
N ILE A 146 -3.16 10.81 15.53
CA ILE A 146 -3.66 9.58 16.18
C ILE A 146 -3.89 9.86 17.66
N ASN A 147 -5.17 9.80 18.10
CA ASN A 147 -5.59 9.97 19.49
C ASN A 147 -6.32 8.72 20.02
N GLN A 148 -6.89 8.78 21.22
CA GLN A 148 -7.63 7.68 21.84
C GLN A 148 -8.89 7.26 21.08
N ASP A 149 -9.44 8.11 20.23
CA ASP A 149 -10.65 7.83 19.44
C ASP A 149 -10.35 7.10 18.13
N TYR A 150 -9.10 6.97 17.76
CA TYR A 150 -8.68 6.26 16.55
C TYR A 150 -9.20 4.80 16.52
N GLY A 151 -8.97 4.05 17.58
CA GLY A 151 -9.40 2.64 17.65
C GLY A 151 -10.92 2.48 17.51
N PRO A 152 -11.75 3.18 18.32
CA PRO A 152 -13.19 3.21 18.14
C PRO A 152 -13.64 3.62 16.73
N PHE A 153 -13.00 4.62 16.13
CA PHE A 153 -13.29 5.04 14.75
C PHE A 153 -13.04 3.91 13.74
N ILE A 154 -11.90 3.24 13.81
CA ILE A 154 -11.57 2.12 12.90
C ILE A 154 -12.56 0.96 13.06
N ARG A 155 -12.96 0.62 14.28
CA ARG A 155 -13.96 -0.44 14.51
C ARG A 155 -15.31 -0.12 13.88
N GLU A 156 -15.81 1.08 14.08
CA GLU A 156 -17.09 1.50 13.48
C GLU A 156 -17.00 1.61 11.95
N LEU A 157 -15.88 2.14 11.43
CA LEU A 157 -15.66 2.24 9.98
C LEU A 157 -15.58 0.85 9.31
N ALA A 158 -14.90 -0.10 9.92
CA ALA A 158 -14.87 -1.49 9.46
C ALA A 158 -16.27 -2.10 9.44
N GLY A 159 -17.06 -1.89 10.52
CA GLY A 159 -18.45 -2.33 10.61
C GLY A 159 -19.35 -1.75 9.53
N ALA A 160 -19.08 -0.53 9.07
CA ALA A 160 -19.84 0.13 8.01
C ALA A 160 -19.42 -0.29 6.59
N LEU A 161 -18.11 -0.52 6.36
CA LEU A 161 -17.56 -0.81 5.04
C LEU A 161 -17.63 -2.29 4.65
N LYS A 162 -17.27 -3.20 5.56
CA LYS A 162 -17.16 -4.63 5.26
C LYS A 162 -18.46 -5.29 4.79
N PRO A 163 -19.63 -5.02 5.39
CA PRO A 163 -20.90 -5.56 4.90
C PRO A 163 -21.27 -5.08 3.49
N ARG A 164 -20.68 -3.95 3.06
CA ARG A 164 -20.85 -3.39 1.69
C ARG A 164 -19.80 -3.92 0.70
N GLY A 165 -18.96 -4.88 1.11
CA GLY A 165 -17.85 -5.41 0.29
C GLY A 165 -16.76 -4.37 -0.02
N LYS A 166 -16.64 -3.33 0.83
CA LYS A 166 -15.66 -2.25 0.67
C LYS A 166 -14.42 -2.51 1.51
N LEU A 167 -13.25 -2.17 0.94
CA LEU A 167 -11.96 -2.32 1.60
C LEU A 167 -11.75 -1.24 2.67
N LEU A 168 -11.08 -1.63 3.74
CA LEU A 168 -10.51 -0.73 4.73
C LEU A 168 -9.02 -0.99 4.82
N THR A 169 -8.19 0.00 4.48
CA THR A 169 -6.74 -0.06 4.60
C THR A 169 -6.21 1.11 5.43
N ALA A 170 -4.95 1.09 5.77
CA ALA A 170 -4.30 2.22 6.43
C ALA A 170 -2.84 2.36 5.99
N ALA A 171 -2.32 3.60 6.00
CA ALA A 171 -0.91 3.89 5.98
C ALA A 171 -0.39 4.03 7.40
N LEU A 172 0.59 3.23 7.79
CA LEU A 172 1.07 3.17 9.17
C LEU A 172 2.60 3.25 9.23
N SER A 173 3.12 4.14 10.07
CA SER A 173 4.55 4.28 10.37
C SER A 173 4.88 3.67 11.73
N GLN A 174 5.98 2.95 11.86
CA GLN A 174 6.44 2.48 13.18
C GLN A 174 6.90 3.63 14.09
N GLY A 175 7.58 4.63 13.53
CA GLY A 175 8.23 5.69 14.30
C GLY A 175 7.34 6.90 14.56
N TYR A 176 6.40 7.19 13.66
CA TYR A 176 5.56 8.39 13.72
C TYR A 176 4.11 8.04 13.97
N GLY A 177 3.77 7.88 15.25
CA GLY A 177 2.41 7.60 15.71
C GLY A 177 2.03 6.11 15.81
N GLY A 178 2.84 5.19 15.28
CA GLY A 178 2.50 3.76 15.24
C GLY A 178 2.19 3.14 16.61
N ALA A 179 2.89 3.58 17.65
CA ALA A 179 2.64 3.10 19.02
C ALA A 179 1.25 3.48 19.56
N ARG A 180 0.57 4.45 18.97
CA ARG A 180 -0.78 4.89 19.37
C ARG A 180 -1.89 4.13 18.65
N VAL A 181 -1.57 3.37 17.61
CA VAL A 181 -2.54 2.51 16.92
C VAL A 181 -2.79 1.29 17.81
N PRO A 182 -4.05 1.02 18.24
CA PRO A 182 -4.34 -0.16 19.06
C PRO A 182 -4.14 -1.47 18.29
N ASP A 183 -3.63 -2.51 18.95
CA ASP A 183 -3.39 -3.81 18.28
C ASP A 183 -4.69 -4.51 17.86
N ASP A 184 -5.76 -4.31 18.61
CA ASP A 184 -7.06 -4.93 18.36
C ASP A 184 -7.78 -4.43 17.09
N VAL A 185 -7.34 -3.30 16.50
CA VAL A 185 -7.86 -2.84 15.22
C VAL A 185 -7.06 -3.35 14.02
N LEU A 186 -5.85 -3.86 14.22
CA LEU A 186 -5.00 -4.34 13.13
C LEU A 186 -5.66 -5.46 12.30
N PRO A 187 -6.38 -6.44 12.89
CA PRO A 187 -7.10 -7.46 12.12
C PRO A 187 -8.25 -6.93 11.28
N LEU A 188 -8.73 -5.71 11.56
CA LEU A 188 -9.85 -5.11 10.83
C LEU A 188 -9.44 -4.58 9.46
N TYR A 189 -8.16 -4.30 9.23
CA TYR A 189 -7.67 -3.87 7.92
C TYR A 189 -7.57 -5.05 6.94
N ASP A 190 -7.94 -4.83 5.69
CA ASP A 190 -7.73 -5.79 4.61
C ASP A 190 -6.25 -5.92 4.27
N PHE A 191 -5.51 -4.83 4.39
CA PHE A 191 -4.04 -4.76 4.43
C PHE A 191 -3.59 -3.41 4.99
N ILE A 192 -2.34 -3.34 5.43
CA ILE A 192 -1.71 -2.08 5.86
C ILE A 192 -0.55 -1.72 4.93
N ASN A 193 -0.45 -0.45 4.58
CA ASN A 193 0.65 0.16 3.84
C ASN A 193 1.70 0.63 4.86
N ILE A 194 2.80 -0.11 4.99
CA ILE A 194 3.85 0.19 5.96
C ILE A 194 4.75 1.28 5.42
N MET A 195 4.67 2.48 5.97
CA MET A 195 5.53 3.62 5.58
C MET A 195 6.97 3.41 6.08
N ALA A 196 7.79 2.72 5.27
CA ALA A 196 9.18 2.39 5.57
C ALA A 196 10.15 3.38 4.89
N TYR A 197 9.88 4.67 5.07
CA TYR A 197 10.63 5.80 4.57
C TYR A 197 10.59 6.97 5.55
N ASP A 198 11.16 8.10 5.19
CA ASP A 198 11.26 9.29 6.06
C ASP A 198 12.08 9.04 7.35
N GLY A 199 13.10 8.18 7.28
CA GLY A 199 14.07 8.00 8.36
C GLY A 199 15.04 9.17 8.53
N ALA A 200 15.21 10.00 7.50
CA ALA A 200 15.93 11.26 7.47
C ALA A 200 15.18 12.25 6.57
N GLY A 201 15.38 13.55 6.72
CA GLY A 201 14.69 14.50 5.87
C GLY A 201 14.84 15.96 6.32
N HIS A 202 14.05 16.82 5.70
CA HIS A 202 14.13 18.27 5.89
C HIS A 202 13.90 18.76 7.34
N TRP A 203 13.32 17.95 8.21
CA TRP A 203 13.11 18.27 9.63
C TRP A 203 14.39 18.14 10.49
N ALA A 204 15.44 17.54 9.94
CA ALA A 204 16.75 17.39 10.57
C ALA A 204 17.86 17.61 9.54
N PRO A 205 18.00 18.84 8.99
CA PRO A 205 18.89 19.13 7.87
C PRO A 205 20.39 18.95 8.21
N ASP A 206 20.73 18.96 9.48
CA ASP A 206 22.06 18.71 10.05
C ASP A 206 22.40 17.22 10.18
N ARG A 207 21.45 16.32 9.89
CA ARG A 207 21.63 14.87 9.94
C ARG A 207 21.34 14.22 8.57
N PRO A 208 22.24 14.41 7.58
CA PRO A 208 22.07 13.83 6.26
C PRO A 208 22.13 12.32 6.31
N GLY A 209 21.37 11.65 5.43
CA GLY A 209 21.41 10.20 5.34
C GLY A 209 20.28 9.61 4.50
N GLN A 210 20.36 8.29 4.33
CA GLN A 210 19.36 7.52 3.60
C GLN A 210 18.04 7.46 4.37
N HIS A 211 17.00 8.05 3.80
CA HIS A 211 15.69 8.13 4.44
C HIS A 211 14.86 6.85 4.31
N ALA A 212 15.26 5.92 3.43
CA ALA A 212 14.53 4.69 3.15
C ALA A 212 15.48 3.50 2.91
N SER A 213 16.31 3.18 3.92
CA SER A 213 17.26 2.07 3.85
C SER A 213 16.56 0.70 3.87
N MET A 214 17.27 -0.36 3.45
CA MET A 214 16.80 -1.75 3.62
C MET A 214 16.62 -2.12 5.11
N GLU A 215 17.46 -1.56 5.98
CA GLU A 215 17.34 -1.78 7.42
C GLU A 215 16.03 -1.21 7.96
N LEU A 216 15.69 0.04 7.60
CA LEU A 216 14.41 0.65 7.97
C LEU A 216 13.23 -0.17 7.45
N ALA A 217 13.31 -0.67 6.20
CA ALA A 217 12.26 -1.52 5.63
C ALA A 217 12.05 -2.80 6.45
N ARG A 218 13.13 -3.52 6.78
CA ARG A 218 13.07 -4.74 7.60
C ARG A 218 12.55 -4.47 9.00
N ASN A 219 13.01 -3.40 9.65
CA ASN A 219 12.60 -3.03 11.01
C ASN A 219 11.13 -2.62 11.04
N SER A 220 10.65 -1.86 10.05
CA SER A 220 9.24 -1.47 9.94
C SER A 220 8.32 -2.68 9.75
N VAL A 221 8.66 -3.59 8.83
CA VAL A 221 7.90 -4.83 8.65
C VAL A 221 7.89 -5.66 9.93
N LYS A 222 9.06 -5.91 10.54
CA LYS A 222 9.17 -6.68 11.77
C LYS A 222 8.36 -6.09 12.91
N TYR A 223 8.29 -4.77 13.02
CA TYR A 223 7.47 -4.08 14.02
C TYR A 223 6.00 -4.45 13.90
N TRP A 224 5.42 -4.33 12.72
CA TRP A 224 3.99 -4.60 12.51
C TRP A 224 3.65 -6.09 12.57
N LEU A 225 4.52 -6.98 12.07
CA LEU A 225 4.34 -8.43 12.20
C LEU A 225 4.32 -8.88 13.66
N ARG A 226 5.19 -8.33 14.52
CA ARG A 226 5.18 -8.62 15.95
C ARG A 226 3.91 -8.16 16.67
N ARG A 227 3.23 -7.16 16.13
CA ARG A 227 1.96 -6.65 16.63
C ARG A 227 0.75 -7.41 16.09
N GLY A 228 0.97 -8.49 15.34
CA GLY A 228 -0.08 -9.39 14.91
C GLY A 228 -0.60 -9.13 13.48
N VAL A 229 0.02 -8.24 12.69
CA VAL A 229 -0.33 -8.08 11.27
C VAL A 229 0.09 -9.32 10.50
N PRO A 230 -0.81 -10.03 9.79
CA PRO A 230 -0.45 -11.16 8.96
C PRO A 230 0.48 -10.74 7.80
N ARG A 231 1.43 -11.63 7.43
CA ARG A 231 2.40 -11.33 6.37
C ARG A 231 1.74 -10.92 5.06
N ASP A 232 0.71 -11.64 4.65
CA ASP A 232 -0.04 -11.38 3.42
C ASP A 232 -0.88 -10.08 3.45
N ARG A 233 -1.00 -9.43 4.61
CA ARG A 233 -1.62 -8.12 4.80
C ARG A 233 -0.62 -7.00 5.04
N ALA A 234 0.66 -7.30 5.18
CA ALA A 234 1.74 -6.33 5.34
C ALA A 234 2.26 -5.92 3.95
N VAL A 235 1.97 -4.70 3.51
CA VAL A 235 2.39 -4.14 2.22
C VAL A 235 3.53 -3.16 2.47
N LEU A 236 4.73 -3.43 1.92
CA LEU A 236 5.93 -2.62 2.16
C LEU A 236 5.89 -1.33 1.35
N GLY A 237 5.94 -0.19 2.01
CA GLY A 237 6.03 1.13 1.40
C GLY A 237 7.43 1.46 0.91
N VAL A 238 7.50 2.00 -0.29
CA VAL A 238 8.74 2.52 -0.91
C VAL A 238 8.53 3.93 -1.43
N PRO A 239 9.56 4.82 -1.32
CA PRO A 239 9.46 6.18 -1.82
C PRO A 239 9.91 6.26 -3.28
N PHE A 240 9.19 7.08 -4.06
CA PHE A 240 9.62 7.51 -5.40
C PHE A 240 10.19 8.93 -5.36
N TYR A 241 10.80 9.31 -4.24
CA TYR A 241 11.40 10.62 -4.00
C TYR A 241 12.66 10.50 -3.14
N GLY A 242 13.38 11.60 -3.03
CA GLY A 242 14.55 11.71 -2.18
C GLY A 242 14.66 13.05 -1.48
N TYR A 243 15.53 13.13 -0.51
CA TYR A 243 15.86 14.35 0.20
C TYR A 243 17.30 14.81 -0.10
N GLY A 244 17.46 16.12 -0.30
CA GLY A 244 18.75 16.76 -0.41
C GLY A 244 19.14 17.47 0.89
N PHE A 245 20.43 17.49 1.19
CA PHE A 245 21.04 18.12 2.36
C PHE A 245 22.15 19.09 1.95
N GLY A 246 22.57 19.98 2.84
CA GLY A 246 23.55 21.01 2.51
C GLY A 246 23.09 21.89 1.35
N ASP A 247 23.94 22.09 0.34
CA ASP A 247 23.61 22.89 -0.85
C ASP A 247 22.45 22.34 -1.68
N ALA A 248 22.17 21.04 -1.56
CA ALA A 248 21.03 20.39 -2.23
C ALA A 248 19.75 20.44 -1.38
N PHE A 249 19.73 21.13 -0.25
CA PHE A 249 18.55 21.17 0.62
C PHE A 249 17.33 21.75 -0.08
N ARG A 250 16.23 20.99 -0.07
CA ARG A 250 14.89 21.41 -0.50
C ARG A 250 13.85 20.86 0.47
N LYS A 251 12.99 21.72 1.02
CA LYS A 251 11.93 21.30 1.96
C LYS A 251 10.98 20.24 1.37
N ARG A 252 10.70 20.32 0.07
CA ARG A 252 9.83 19.36 -0.62
C ARG A 252 10.56 18.13 -1.16
N GLY A 253 11.89 18.07 -1.03
CA GLY A 253 12.69 17.00 -1.62
C GLY A 253 12.74 17.06 -3.16
N TYR A 254 13.00 15.91 -3.76
CA TYR A 254 13.17 15.70 -5.20
C TYR A 254 12.34 14.51 -5.65
N SER A 255 11.62 14.62 -6.76
CA SER A 255 11.04 13.45 -7.39
C SER A 255 12.13 12.55 -7.96
N TYR A 256 11.92 11.24 -7.95
CA TYR A 256 12.84 10.28 -8.57
C TYR A 256 13.08 10.61 -10.05
N ALA A 257 12.01 10.88 -10.81
CA ALA A 257 12.13 11.32 -12.21
C ALA A 257 13.04 12.55 -12.36
N GLY A 258 12.92 13.54 -11.47
CA GLY A 258 13.78 14.72 -11.46
C GLY A 258 15.25 14.39 -11.18
N ILE A 259 15.51 13.46 -10.27
CA ILE A 259 16.88 13.03 -9.95
C ILE A 259 17.51 12.34 -11.16
N VAL A 260 16.87 11.31 -11.72
CA VAL A 260 17.44 10.53 -12.83
C VAL A 260 17.50 11.29 -14.15
N SER A 261 16.72 12.34 -14.32
CA SER A 261 16.83 13.24 -15.47
C SER A 261 18.01 14.21 -15.34
N THR A 262 18.43 14.52 -14.10
CA THR A 262 19.49 15.51 -13.83
C THR A 262 20.87 14.85 -13.72
N TYR A 263 20.92 13.63 -13.16
CA TYR A 263 22.17 12.95 -12.84
C TYR A 263 22.26 11.64 -13.64
N PRO A 264 23.11 11.55 -14.68
CA PRO A 264 23.30 10.33 -15.46
C PRO A 264 23.74 9.15 -14.59
N GLY A 265 23.07 8.00 -14.76
CA GLY A 265 23.36 6.79 -13.99
C GLY A 265 22.75 6.75 -12.59
N ALA A 266 22.00 7.79 -12.18
CA ALA A 266 21.37 7.87 -10.87
C ALA A 266 20.33 6.75 -10.63
N GLU A 267 19.77 6.18 -11.68
CA GLU A 267 18.86 5.03 -11.59
C GLU A 267 19.51 3.79 -10.98
N HIS A 268 20.82 3.70 -10.99
CA HIS A 268 21.61 2.59 -10.45
C HIS A 268 22.21 2.85 -9.06
N ALA A 269 21.91 4.01 -8.45
CA ALA A 269 22.46 4.46 -7.17
C ALA A 269 21.35 4.87 -6.19
N ASP A 270 21.70 5.01 -4.92
CA ASP A 270 20.82 5.54 -3.86
C ASP A 270 21.21 6.95 -3.40
N GLN A 271 22.19 7.53 -4.10
CA GLN A 271 22.69 8.87 -3.85
C GLN A 271 23.06 9.55 -5.16
N ALA A 272 22.66 10.80 -5.35
CA ALA A 272 23.01 11.63 -6.49
C ALA A 272 23.66 12.95 -6.03
N GLY A 273 24.57 13.49 -6.84
CA GLY A 273 25.44 14.55 -6.37
C GLY A 273 26.20 14.08 -5.14
N SER A 274 26.45 14.99 -4.17
CA SER A 274 27.09 14.60 -2.91
C SER A 274 26.10 14.35 -1.77
N THR A 275 24.83 14.82 -1.89
CA THR A 275 23.95 14.99 -0.73
C THR A 275 22.47 14.73 -1.01
N ILE A 276 22.08 14.19 -2.18
CA ILE A 276 20.68 13.80 -2.46
C ILE A 276 20.54 12.30 -2.25
N TRP A 277 19.71 11.90 -1.29
CA TRP A 277 19.48 10.50 -0.92
C TRP A 277 18.08 10.06 -1.35
N TYR A 278 17.99 8.88 -2.00
CA TYR A 278 16.75 8.30 -2.54
C TYR A 278 16.90 6.77 -2.66
N ASN A 279 15.98 6.07 -3.32
CA ASN A 279 16.18 4.68 -3.71
C ASN A 279 16.22 4.56 -5.24
N GLY A 280 17.31 4.02 -5.79
CA GLY A 280 17.43 3.62 -7.18
C GLY A 280 16.85 2.23 -7.45
N ILE A 281 16.92 1.81 -8.74
CA ILE A 281 16.41 0.51 -9.20
C ILE A 281 16.98 -0.68 -8.41
N PRO A 282 18.29 -0.75 -8.10
CA PRO A 282 18.83 -1.90 -7.35
C PRO A 282 18.17 -2.06 -5.97
N THR A 283 18.02 -0.97 -5.22
CA THR A 283 17.38 -0.99 -3.88
C THR A 283 15.89 -1.29 -3.96
N ILE A 284 15.19 -0.73 -4.94
CA ILE A 284 13.75 -1.04 -5.17
C ILE A 284 13.55 -2.51 -5.53
N ARG A 285 14.42 -3.09 -6.37
CA ARG A 285 14.42 -4.54 -6.67
C ARG A 285 14.70 -5.38 -5.42
N ALA A 286 15.69 -4.99 -4.60
CA ALA A 286 16.01 -5.69 -3.36
C ALA A 286 14.83 -5.66 -2.36
N LYS A 287 14.13 -4.53 -2.23
CA LYS A 287 12.90 -4.42 -1.41
C LYS A 287 11.77 -5.27 -1.97
N SER A 288 11.59 -5.29 -3.29
CA SER A 288 10.58 -6.13 -3.95
C SER A 288 10.88 -7.61 -3.78
N GLN A 289 12.14 -8.01 -3.89
CA GLN A 289 12.57 -9.37 -3.63
C GLN A 289 12.34 -9.78 -2.16
N TYR A 290 12.65 -8.89 -1.22
CA TYR A 290 12.36 -9.10 0.20
C TYR A 290 10.86 -9.36 0.45
N VAL A 291 9.96 -8.63 -0.24
CA VAL A 291 8.51 -8.89 -0.16
C VAL A 291 8.16 -10.30 -0.62
N VAL A 292 8.79 -10.78 -1.70
CA VAL A 292 8.60 -12.14 -2.22
C VAL A 292 9.13 -13.18 -1.24
N ASP A 293 10.34 -13.00 -0.71
CA ASP A 293 11.03 -13.96 0.15
C ASP A 293 10.31 -14.12 1.49
N GLU A 294 9.86 -13.01 2.08
CA GLU A 294 9.13 -12.99 3.33
C GLU A 294 7.61 -13.31 3.20
N GLY A 295 7.12 -13.46 1.99
CA GLY A 295 5.70 -13.72 1.75
C GLY A 295 4.79 -12.56 2.17
N LEU A 296 5.25 -11.31 2.01
CA LEU A 296 4.48 -10.14 2.35
C LEU A 296 3.36 -9.87 1.33
N GLY A 297 2.41 -9.01 1.71
CA GLY A 297 1.23 -8.68 0.92
C GLY A 297 1.49 -7.93 -0.39
N GLY A 298 2.65 -7.29 -0.54
CA GLY A 298 3.01 -6.54 -1.74
C GLY A 298 3.86 -5.30 -1.47
N ILE A 299 3.88 -4.41 -2.46
CA ILE A 299 4.56 -3.11 -2.41
C ILE A 299 3.54 -1.97 -2.47
N MET A 300 3.77 -0.91 -1.68
CA MET A 300 3.08 0.37 -1.78
C MET A 300 4.06 1.46 -2.21
N ILE A 301 3.60 2.40 -3.02
CA ILE A 301 4.39 3.46 -3.65
C ILE A 301 3.91 4.83 -3.18
N TRP A 302 4.80 5.63 -2.60
CA TRP A 302 4.61 7.07 -2.37
C TRP A 302 5.61 7.88 -3.20
N SER A 303 5.20 8.57 -4.24
CA SER A 303 3.92 8.58 -4.95
C SER A 303 4.16 8.41 -6.45
N LEU A 304 3.17 7.91 -7.15
CA LEU A 304 3.32 7.45 -8.54
C LEU A 304 3.67 8.57 -9.52
N ASP A 305 3.27 9.81 -9.25
CA ASP A 305 3.58 10.99 -10.06
C ASP A 305 5.06 11.34 -10.08
N TYR A 306 5.83 10.80 -9.15
CA TYR A 306 7.28 11.01 -9.05
C TYR A 306 8.11 9.99 -9.81
N ASP A 307 7.49 8.96 -10.43
CA ASP A 307 8.22 7.93 -11.19
C ASP A 307 8.72 8.45 -12.54
N ALA A 308 9.84 7.90 -13.02
CA ALA A 308 10.27 8.02 -14.40
C ALA A 308 9.34 7.22 -15.32
N ARG A 309 9.17 7.67 -16.57
CA ARG A 309 8.23 7.05 -17.54
C ARG A 309 8.90 6.27 -18.66
N ASP A 310 10.20 6.07 -18.53
CA ASP A 310 11.05 5.35 -19.48
C ASP A 310 11.55 4.04 -18.84
N ASP A 311 12.63 3.49 -19.38
CA ASP A 311 13.28 2.27 -18.88
C ASP A 311 13.84 2.37 -17.46
N ARG A 312 13.91 3.59 -16.92
CA ARG A 312 14.32 3.89 -15.53
C ARG A 312 13.16 3.82 -14.53
N SER A 313 11.94 3.47 -14.94
CA SER A 313 10.76 3.40 -14.07
C SER A 313 10.94 2.44 -12.89
N LEU A 314 10.72 2.94 -11.68
CA LEU A 314 10.71 2.14 -10.45
C LEU A 314 9.47 1.22 -10.39
N LEU A 315 8.32 1.67 -10.89
CA LEU A 315 7.12 0.82 -11.02
C LEU A 315 7.40 -0.40 -11.91
N ALA A 316 8.09 -0.20 -13.03
CA ALA A 316 8.48 -1.30 -13.92
C ALA A 316 9.42 -2.28 -13.22
N ALA A 317 10.39 -1.78 -12.44
CA ALA A 317 11.31 -2.61 -11.66
C ALA A 317 10.60 -3.42 -10.57
N ILE A 318 9.64 -2.83 -9.85
CA ILE A 318 8.78 -3.52 -8.86
C ILE A 318 8.01 -4.64 -9.54
N TYR A 319 7.27 -4.32 -10.59
CA TYR A 319 6.42 -5.28 -11.29
C TYR A 319 7.21 -6.46 -11.83
N ALA A 320 8.33 -6.20 -12.51
CA ALA A 320 9.20 -7.24 -13.04
C ALA A 320 9.72 -8.18 -11.93
N THR A 321 10.13 -7.65 -10.77
CA THR A 321 10.62 -8.46 -9.66
C THR A 321 9.53 -9.31 -9.03
N LEU A 322 8.35 -8.73 -8.80
CA LEU A 322 7.23 -9.46 -8.20
C LEU A 322 6.70 -10.56 -9.13
N THR A 323 6.71 -10.37 -10.46
CA THR A 323 6.17 -11.32 -11.45
C THR A 323 7.17 -12.38 -11.88
N ALA A 324 8.47 -12.11 -11.94
CA ALA A 324 9.51 -13.09 -12.28
C ALA A 324 9.45 -14.34 -11.37
N ASN A 325 9.14 -14.14 -10.10
CA ASN A 325 9.03 -15.21 -9.11
C ASN A 325 7.76 -16.07 -9.24
N TRP A 326 6.78 -15.66 -10.05
CA TRP A 326 5.60 -16.48 -10.34
C TRP A 326 5.90 -17.58 -11.34
N VAL A 327 6.68 -17.27 -12.39
CA VAL A 327 7.04 -18.22 -13.44
C VAL A 327 7.94 -19.33 -12.90
N THR A 328 8.94 -18.99 -12.08
CA THR A 328 9.89 -19.97 -11.53
C THR A 328 9.28 -20.90 -10.47
N ARG A 329 8.23 -20.48 -9.76
CA ARG A 329 7.56 -21.31 -8.74
C ARG A 329 6.40 -22.14 -9.29
N SER A 330 5.92 -21.85 -10.50
CA SER A 330 4.90 -22.60 -11.20
C SER A 330 5.45 -23.79 -12.00
N LEU A 331 6.77 -23.87 -12.17
CA LEU A 331 7.41 -25.03 -12.78
C LEU A 331 7.61 -26.12 -11.72
N PRO A 332 7.20 -27.38 -11.98
CA PRO A 332 7.52 -28.48 -11.10
C PRO A 332 9.04 -28.57 -10.95
N ARG A 333 9.52 -28.63 -9.69
CA ARG A 333 10.95 -28.95 -9.46
C ARG A 333 11.19 -30.30 -10.08
N GLN A 334 12.04 -30.34 -11.09
CA GLN A 334 12.52 -31.61 -11.62
C GLN A 334 13.27 -32.36 -10.52
N PRO A 335 13.09 -33.68 -10.39
CA PRO A 335 13.68 -34.50 -9.35
C PRO A 335 15.22 -34.53 -9.40
#